data_13768c869647d3c170d7550e9587cd3f
#
_entry.id   13768c869647d3c170d7550e9587cd3f
#
_cell.length_a   1.000
_cell.length_b   1.000
_cell.length_c   1.000
_cell.angle_alpha   90.00
_cell.angle_beta   90.00
_cell.angle_gamma   90.00
#
_symmetry.space_group_name_H-M   'P 1'
#
loop_
_entity.id
_entity.type
_entity.pdbx_description
1 polymer ?
#
loop_
_entity_poly.entity_id
_entity_poly.type
_entity_poly.pdbx_seq_one_letter_code
_entity_poly.pdbx_strand_id
1 'polypeptide(L)'
;MLKDKCVVVGVTGGIAAYKTASLVSALKKKHADVHVIMTKNATEFISPLVFETLTGNKCMTDTFDRDFKFDVAHISIAKAADYFVVAPSTANFIAKASYGMADDMLTTTFLAANCPKLVVPAMNTQMFLNPITQGNIMRLLKVGIRVMQPSSGVLACGDVGVGKMPEPEAIWEEILFDLAYAKDLTGKKVLVTAGATQEAIDPVRYITNHSSGRMGYALAKAAAYRGAQVTLITGKTSLEPIPYVNTTQITTSAEMCEEVLKHAPKADYIFKAAAVSDYTPVYTSDEKIKKQDGNMLIELRRTSDILAELKKIRKPNQIICGFSMETQNLLENSRSKLERKGLDMICANSLKEEGAGFGGDTNIVTIITKEDETELGKLSKFDTAMAILDKAKTLGEKTNYSLASDLSPDLCRQLR
;
A
#
# COMPACT_ATOMS: atom_id res chain seq x y z
N MET A 1 -14.71 -2.38 -5.79
CA MET A 1 -13.29 -2.19 -6.07
C MET A 1 -12.90 -2.71 -7.46
N LEU A 2 -13.25 -3.96 -7.82
CA LEU A 2 -12.88 -4.54 -9.11
C LEU A 2 -14.08 -4.73 -10.07
N LYS A 3 -15.13 -3.94 -9.90
CA LYS A 3 -16.28 -3.96 -10.82
C LYS A 3 -15.78 -3.63 -12.24
N ASP A 4 -16.26 -4.37 -13.22
CA ASP A 4 -15.90 -4.25 -14.64
C ASP A 4 -14.41 -4.55 -14.95
N LYS A 5 -13.70 -5.24 -14.02
CA LYS A 5 -12.33 -5.71 -14.23
C LYS A 5 -12.30 -7.20 -14.47
N CYS A 6 -11.65 -7.61 -15.56
CA CYS A 6 -11.42 -8.99 -15.93
C CYS A 6 -10.07 -9.47 -15.38
N VAL A 7 -10.08 -10.47 -14.51
CA VAL A 7 -8.88 -11.08 -13.94
C VAL A 7 -8.76 -12.53 -14.41
N VAL A 8 -7.69 -12.82 -15.13
CA VAL A 8 -7.36 -14.19 -15.54
C VAL A 8 -6.46 -14.85 -14.51
N VAL A 9 -6.86 -16.02 -14.03
CA VAL A 9 -6.13 -16.80 -13.04
C VAL A 9 -5.63 -18.08 -13.68
N GLY A 10 -4.32 -18.19 -13.87
CA GLY A 10 -3.64 -19.40 -14.30
C GLY A 10 -3.34 -20.32 -13.12
N VAL A 11 -3.67 -21.60 -13.24
CA VAL A 11 -3.39 -22.60 -12.19
C VAL A 11 -2.49 -23.69 -12.76
N THR A 12 -1.31 -23.90 -12.15
CA THR A 12 -0.40 -24.95 -12.58
C THR A 12 -0.35 -26.12 -11.60
N GLY A 13 0.20 -27.27 -12.05
CA GLY A 13 0.19 -28.53 -11.31
C GLY A 13 1.10 -28.53 -10.09
N GLY A 14 0.54 -28.21 -8.93
CA GLY A 14 1.21 -28.28 -7.64
C GLY A 14 0.18 -28.33 -6.52
N ILE A 15 0.56 -28.91 -5.39
CA ILE A 15 -0.34 -29.07 -4.23
C ILE A 15 -0.97 -27.75 -3.78
N ALA A 16 -0.29 -26.62 -3.93
CA ALA A 16 -0.81 -25.31 -3.56
C ALA A 16 -2.01 -24.83 -4.41
N ALA A 17 -2.41 -25.57 -5.46
CA ALA A 17 -3.57 -25.23 -6.30
C ALA A 17 -4.88 -25.10 -5.49
N TYR A 18 -5.04 -25.82 -4.38
CA TYR A 18 -6.23 -25.69 -3.52
C TYR A 18 -6.38 -24.27 -2.92
N LYS A 19 -5.27 -23.56 -2.65
CA LYS A 19 -5.31 -22.20 -2.13
C LYS A 19 -5.85 -21.19 -3.14
N THR A 20 -5.71 -21.48 -4.43
CA THR A 20 -6.18 -20.61 -5.51
C THR A 20 -7.70 -20.48 -5.51
N ALA A 21 -8.44 -21.49 -5.02
CA ALA A 21 -9.89 -21.38 -4.85
C ALA A 21 -10.28 -20.24 -3.89
N SER A 22 -9.54 -20.04 -2.81
CA SER A 22 -9.74 -18.93 -1.87
C SER A 22 -9.45 -17.57 -2.53
N LEU A 23 -8.38 -17.48 -3.34
CA LEU A 23 -8.06 -16.28 -4.11
C LEU A 23 -9.18 -15.94 -5.11
N VAL A 24 -9.66 -16.92 -5.88
CA VAL A 24 -10.76 -16.74 -6.84
C VAL A 24 -12.03 -16.28 -6.13
N SER A 25 -12.37 -16.89 -4.99
CA SER A 25 -13.52 -16.49 -4.17
C SER A 25 -13.38 -15.03 -3.68
N ALA A 26 -12.20 -14.61 -3.25
CA ALA A 26 -11.93 -13.24 -2.82
C ALA A 26 -12.11 -12.24 -3.97
N LEU A 27 -11.60 -12.55 -5.16
CA LEU A 27 -11.77 -11.73 -6.36
C LEU A 27 -13.25 -11.56 -6.76
N LYS A 28 -14.02 -12.65 -6.75
CA LYS A 28 -15.47 -12.60 -7.04
C LYS A 28 -16.25 -11.78 -6.02
N LYS A 29 -15.94 -11.88 -4.72
CA LYS A 29 -16.55 -11.06 -3.65
C LYS A 29 -16.31 -9.55 -3.86
N LYS A 30 -15.31 -9.18 -4.64
CA LYS A 30 -15.02 -7.77 -4.99
C LYS A 30 -15.52 -7.40 -6.39
N HIS A 31 -16.40 -8.24 -6.95
CA HIS A 31 -17.08 -8.05 -8.22
C HIS A 31 -16.18 -8.09 -9.47
N ALA A 32 -15.01 -8.75 -9.39
CA ALA A 32 -14.21 -9.03 -10.58
C ALA A 32 -14.90 -10.06 -11.48
N ASP A 33 -14.74 -9.90 -12.80
CA ASP A 33 -15.00 -10.99 -13.74
C ASP A 33 -13.75 -11.88 -13.78
N VAL A 34 -13.89 -13.13 -13.31
CA VAL A 34 -12.75 -14.03 -13.12
C VAL A 34 -12.83 -15.20 -14.08
N HIS A 35 -11.79 -15.37 -14.89
CA HIS A 35 -11.61 -16.51 -15.78
C HIS A 35 -10.44 -17.37 -15.30
N VAL A 36 -10.64 -18.69 -15.23
CA VAL A 36 -9.61 -19.61 -14.77
C VAL A 36 -9.11 -20.49 -15.90
N ILE A 37 -7.79 -20.58 -16.04
CA ILE A 37 -7.13 -21.46 -16.99
C ILE A 37 -6.24 -22.43 -16.22
N MET A 38 -6.43 -23.73 -16.41
CA MET A 38 -5.66 -24.76 -15.73
C MET A 38 -4.75 -25.51 -16.71
N THR A 39 -3.54 -25.81 -16.27
CA THR A 39 -2.73 -26.81 -16.99
C THR A 39 -3.29 -28.21 -16.75
N LYS A 40 -3.04 -29.16 -17.66
CA LYS A 40 -3.42 -30.57 -17.47
C LYS A 40 -2.97 -31.12 -16.12
N ASN A 41 -1.76 -30.80 -15.68
CA ASN A 41 -1.26 -31.27 -14.39
C ASN A 41 -1.99 -30.62 -13.20
N ALA A 42 -2.58 -29.44 -13.37
CA ALA A 42 -3.35 -28.81 -12.30
C ALA A 42 -4.67 -29.54 -12.01
N THR A 43 -5.28 -30.17 -13.04
CA THR A 43 -6.52 -30.91 -12.88
C THR A 43 -6.37 -32.17 -12.02
N GLU A 44 -5.16 -32.68 -11.84
CA GLU A 44 -4.85 -33.79 -10.92
C GLU A 44 -4.88 -33.36 -9.43
N PHE A 45 -4.76 -32.06 -9.14
CA PHE A 45 -4.75 -31.54 -7.75
C PHE A 45 -6.09 -30.95 -7.33
N ILE A 46 -6.84 -30.36 -8.27
CA ILE A 46 -8.14 -29.74 -8.00
C ILE A 46 -9.02 -29.82 -9.25
N SER A 47 -10.30 -30.14 -9.05
CA SER A 47 -11.24 -30.23 -10.17
C SER A 47 -11.54 -28.87 -10.80
N PRO A 48 -11.60 -28.74 -12.14
CA PRO A 48 -12.09 -27.56 -12.84
C PRO A 48 -13.46 -27.08 -12.35
N LEU A 49 -14.34 -28.00 -11.98
CA LEU A 49 -15.68 -27.72 -11.46
C LEU A 49 -15.68 -26.79 -10.24
N VAL A 50 -14.62 -26.83 -9.39
CA VAL A 50 -14.49 -25.93 -8.24
C VAL A 50 -14.44 -24.47 -8.71
N PHE A 51 -13.64 -24.19 -9.75
CA PHE A 51 -13.50 -22.85 -10.29
C PHE A 51 -14.72 -22.41 -11.09
N GLU A 52 -15.35 -23.29 -11.83
CA GLU A 52 -16.60 -23.01 -12.54
C GLU A 52 -17.72 -22.62 -11.57
N THR A 53 -17.84 -23.36 -10.46
CA THR A 53 -18.83 -23.06 -9.40
C THR A 53 -18.57 -21.69 -8.76
N LEU A 54 -17.31 -21.34 -8.51
CA LEU A 54 -16.93 -20.06 -7.88
C LEU A 54 -17.08 -18.86 -8.82
N THR A 55 -16.78 -19.02 -10.10
CA THR A 55 -16.73 -17.92 -11.05
C THR A 55 -18.02 -17.72 -11.84
N GLY A 56 -18.75 -18.80 -12.09
CA GLY A 56 -19.84 -18.86 -13.08
C GLY A 56 -19.34 -18.91 -14.53
N ASN A 57 -18.04 -19.02 -14.74
CA ASN A 57 -17.39 -19.11 -16.05
C ASN A 57 -16.81 -20.50 -16.26
N LYS A 58 -16.76 -20.98 -17.51
CA LYS A 58 -16.11 -22.26 -17.85
C LYS A 58 -14.62 -22.19 -17.50
N CYS A 59 -14.10 -23.19 -16.83
CA CYS A 59 -12.67 -23.36 -16.59
C CYS A 59 -11.99 -23.97 -17.81
N MET A 60 -10.99 -23.29 -18.35
CA MET A 60 -10.33 -23.74 -19.58
C MET A 60 -9.14 -24.61 -19.27
N THR A 61 -9.09 -25.77 -19.89
CA THR A 61 -8.03 -26.78 -19.69
C THR A 61 -7.34 -27.18 -20.99
N ASP A 62 -7.99 -27.00 -22.13
CA ASP A 62 -7.53 -27.42 -23.45
C ASP A 62 -7.67 -26.28 -24.47
N THR A 63 -6.67 -26.13 -25.32
CA THR A 63 -6.65 -25.15 -26.43
C THR A 63 -7.65 -25.52 -27.54
N PHE A 64 -7.95 -26.80 -27.70
CA PHE A 64 -8.77 -27.37 -28.78
C PHE A 64 -10.13 -27.87 -28.30
N ASP A 65 -10.62 -27.37 -27.18
CA ASP A 65 -11.97 -27.68 -26.68
C ASP A 65 -13.02 -27.21 -27.71
N ARG A 66 -13.83 -28.15 -28.21
CA ARG A 66 -14.81 -27.92 -29.29
C ARG A 66 -16.14 -27.35 -28.80
N ASP A 67 -16.36 -27.28 -27.50
CA ASP A 67 -17.61 -26.75 -26.92
C ASP A 67 -17.64 -25.21 -26.86
N PHE A 68 -16.66 -24.57 -27.46
CA PHE A 68 -16.59 -23.09 -27.57
C PHE A 68 -17.28 -22.60 -28.85
N LYS A 69 -18.01 -21.48 -28.75
CA LYS A 69 -18.45 -20.67 -29.88
C LYS A 69 -17.23 -20.30 -30.74
N PHE A 70 -17.41 -20.14 -32.04
CA PHE A 70 -16.39 -19.92 -33.07
C PHE A 70 -15.33 -18.80 -32.83
N ASP A 71 -15.12 -18.34 -31.59
CA ASP A 71 -14.07 -17.43 -31.19
C ASP A 71 -12.82 -18.18 -30.69
N VAL A 72 -11.67 -17.68 -31.05
CA VAL A 72 -10.38 -18.22 -30.59
C VAL A 72 -10.24 -17.90 -29.09
N ALA A 73 -10.67 -18.83 -28.24
CA ALA A 73 -10.88 -18.62 -26.81
C ALA A 73 -9.67 -17.97 -26.09
N HIS A 74 -8.45 -18.42 -26.36
CA HIS A 74 -7.24 -17.85 -25.77
C HIS A 74 -6.97 -16.41 -26.20
N ILE A 75 -7.40 -15.98 -27.38
CA ILE A 75 -7.26 -14.61 -27.87
C ILE A 75 -8.33 -13.70 -27.25
N SER A 76 -9.60 -14.15 -27.20
CA SER A 76 -10.69 -13.34 -26.65
C SER A 76 -10.46 -13.04 -25.17
N ILE A 77 -10.02 -14.02 -24.39
CA ILE A 77 -9.68 -13.85 -22.96
C ILE A 77 -8.41 -13.03 -22.77
N ALA A 78 -7.37 -13.25 -23.57
CA ALA A 78 -6.17 -12.43 -23.51
C ALA A 78 -6.43 -10.94 -23.77
N LYS A 79 -7.38 -10.63 -24.68
CA LYS A 79 -7.81 -9.25 -24.97
C LYS A 79 -8.70 -8.66 -23.88
N ALA A 80 -9.55 -9.46 -23.25
CA ALA A 80 -10.44 -9.03 -22.19
C ALA A 80 -9.72 -8.81 -20.85
N ALA A 81 -8.55 -9.44 -20.65
CA ALA A 81 -7.83 -9.41 -19.38
C ALA A 81 -7.32 -8.02 -19.02
N ASP A 82 -7.76 -7.48 -17.88
CA ASP A 82 -7.14 -6.33 -17.21
C ASP A 82 -5.93 -6.74 -16.36
N TYR A 83 -5.90 -7.99 -15.91
CA TYR A 83 -4.81 -8.54 -15.09
C TYR A 83 -4.68 -10.05 -15.27
N PHE A 84 -3.44 -10.56 -15.26
CA PHE A 84 -3.17 -11.98 -15.37
C PHE A 84 -2.30 -12.45 -14.19
N VAL A 85 -2.84 -13.33 -13.35
CA VAL A 85 -2.08 -13.92 -12.24
C VAL A 85 -1.95 -15.43 -12.45
N VAL A 86 -0.73 -15.97 -12.26
CA VAL A 86 -0.51 -17.43 -12.27
C VAL A 86 -0.14 -17.87 -10.86
N ALA A 87 -1.07 -18.53 -10.20
CA ALA A 87 -0.97 -18.98 -8.83
C ALA A 87 -1.66 -20.35 -8.62
N PRO A 88 -0.94 -21.38 -8.18
CA PRO A 88 0.52 -21.44 -8.07
C PRO A 88 1.21 -21.46 -9.43
N SER A 89 2.48 -21.05 -9.45
CA SER A 89 3.34 -21.16 -10.63
C SER A 89 4.49 -22.14 -10.38
N THR A 90 4.50 -23.25 -11.11
CA THR A 90 5.58 -24.26 -11.05
C THR A 90 6.83 -23.79 -11.80
N ALA A 91 7.98 -24.40 -11.50
CA ALA A 91 9.22 -24.17 -12.25
C ALA A 91 9.05 -24.42 -13.76
N ASN A 92 8.23 -25.41 -14.14
CA ASN A 92 7.91 -25.70 -15.54
C ASN A 92 7.21 -24.52 -16.23
N PHE A 93 6.17 -23.95 -15.61
CA PHE A 93 5.48 -22.79 -16.15
C PHE A 93 6.43 -21.58 -16.25
N ILE A 94 7.20 -21.31 -15.19
CA ILE A 94 8.18 -20.20 -15.18
C ILE A 94 9.20 -20.35 -16.32
N ALA A 95 9.71 -21.57 -16.55
CA ALA A 95 10.60 -21.84 -17.65
C ALA A 95 9.94 -21.57 -19.00
N LYS A 96 8.76 -22.15 -19.26
CA LYS A 96 8.00 -21.94 -20.50
C LYS A 96 7.70 -20.46 -20.76
N ALA A 97 7.16 -19.76 -19.77
CA ALA A 97 6.82 -18.34 -19.88
C ALA A 97 8.07 -17.47 -20.15
N SER A 98 9.21 -17.78 -19.53
CA SER A 98 10.46 -17.03 -19.70
C SER A 98 11.08 -17.16 -21.09
N TYR A 99 10.77 -18.23 -21.81
CA TYR A 99 11.24 -18.49 -23.19
C TYR A 99 10.14 -18.29 -24.25
N GLY A 100 8.93 -17.87 -23.86
CA GLY A 100 7.83 -17.64 -24.80
C GLY A 100 7.25 -18.93 -25.40
N MET A 101 7.36 -20.06 -24.70
CA MET A 101 6.75 -21.32 -25.13
C MET A 101 5.25 -21.26 -24.91
N ALA A 102 4.48 -21.61 -25.96
CA ALA A 102 3.02 -21.53 -25.98
C ALA A 102 2.44 -22.86 -26.48
N ASP A 103 2.64 -23.93 -25.69
CA ASP A 103 2.30 -25.31 -26.03
C ASP A 103 1.07 -25.85 -25.30
N ASP A 104 0.44 -25.02 -24.46
CA ASP A 104 -0.83 -25.32 -23.80
C ASP A 104 -1.72 -24.06 -23.70
N MET A 105 -2.97 -24.22 -23.28
CA MET A 105 -3.95 -23.13 -23.18
C MET A 105 -3.46 -21.98 -22.28
N LEU A 106 -2.83 -22.28 -21.14
CA LEU A 106 -2.36 -21.30 -20.19
C LEU A 106 -1.19 -20.47 -20.76
N THR A 107 -0.18 -21.14 -21.28
CA THR A 107 1.03 -20.49 -21.83
C THR A 107 0.71 -19.68 -23.08
N THR A 108 -0.19 -20.17 -23.94
CA THR A 108 -0.65 -19.46 -25.13
C THR A 108 -1.40 -18.17 -24.75
N THR A 109 -2.37 -18.27 -23.83
CA THR A 109 -3.12 -17.09 -23.37
C THR A 109 -2.21 -16.10 -22.63
N PHE A 110 -1.29 -16.61 -21.80
CA PHE A 110 -0.33 -15.77 -21.06
C PHE A 110 0.57 -14.97 -21.99
N LEU A 111 1.05 -15.59 -23.08
CA LEU A 111 1.87 -14.92 -24.08
C LEU A 111 1.06 -13.87 -24.87
N ALA A 112 -0.18 -14.18 -25.22
CA ALA A 112 -1.08 -13.31 -26.00
C ALA A 112 -1.62 -12.10 -25.21
N ALA A 113 -1.71 -12.18 -23.87
CA ALA A 113 -2.26 -11.13 -23.04
C ALA A 113 -1.35 -9.90 -22.97
N ASN A 114 -1.94 -8.71 -23.13
CA ASN A 114 -1.24 -7.41 -23.04
C ASN A 114 -1.65 -6.62 -21.80
N CYS A 115 -1.79 -7.29 -20.67
CA CYS A 115 -2.11 -6.69 -19.37
C CYS A 115 -0.96 -6.93 -18.37
N PRO A 116 -0.94 -6.25 -17.21
CA PRO A 116 -0.02 -6.56 -16.14
C PRO A 116 -0.10 -8.03 -15.73
N LYS A 117 1.06 -8.64 -15.46
CA LYS A 117 1.18 -10.07 -15.16
C LYS A 117 1.88 -10.28 -13.82
N LEU A 118 1.33 -11.19 -13.01
CA LEU A 118 1.91 -11.64 -11.74
C LEU A 118 2.12 -13.15 -11.76
N VAL A 119 3.33 -13.58 -11.46
CA VAL A 119 3.69 -14.99 -11.31
C VAL A 119 3.96 -15.28 -9.85
N VAL A 120 3.31 -16.29 -9.30
CA VAL A 120 3.40 -16.66 -7.88
C VAL A 120 4.06 -18.03 -7.74
N PRO A 121 5.39 -18.10 -7.56
CA PRO A 121 6.13 -19.37 -7.49
C PRO A 121 5.67 -20.23 -6.32
N ALA A 122 5.56 -21.54 -6.59
CA ALA A 122 5.32 -22.56 -5.56
C ALA A 122 6.03 -23.87 -5.98
N MET A 123 7.07 -24.25 -5.24
CA MET A 123 7.88 -25.41 -5.51
C MET A 123 8.75 -25.80 -4.32
N ASN A 124 9.41 -26.96 -4.37
CA ASN A 124 10.43 -27.34 -3.41
C ASN A 124 11.56 -26.30 -3.33
N THR A 125 12.18 -26.15 -2.15
CA THR A 125 13.25 -25.16 -1.91
C THR A 125 14.42 -25.30 -2.88
N GLN A 126 14.88 -26.51 -3.14
CA GLN A 126 16.01 -26.74 -4.05
C GLN A 126 15.67 -26.39 -5.50
N MET A 127 14.41 -26.62 -5.91
CA MET A 127 13.92 -26.18 -7.23
C MET A 127 13.86 -24.67 -7.33
N PHE A 128 13.42 -24.00 -6.26
CA PHE A 128 13.35 -22.53 -6.24
C PHE A 128 14.76 -21.91 -6.27
N LEU A 129 15.67 -22.40 -5.43
CA LEU A 129 17.05 -21.90 -5.34
C LEU A 129 17.92 -22.32 -6.53
N ASN A 130 17.44 -23.23 -7.38
CA ASN A 130 18.23 -23.69 -8.53
C ASN A 130 18.58 -22.50 -9.45
N PRO A 131 19.87 -22.35 -9.85
CA PRO A 131 20.30 -21.25 -10.72
C PRO A 131 19.51 -21.11 -12.02
N ILE A 132 19.03 -22.24 -12.59
CA ILE A 132 18.20 -22.23 -13.81
C ILE A 132 16.85 -21.58 -13.51
N THR A 133 16.20 -21.95 -12.41
CA THR A 133 14.93 -21.35 -11.99
C THR A 133 15.09 -19.85 -11.70
N GLN A 134 16.14 -19.47 -10.96
CA GLN A 134 16.45 -18.07 -10.68
C GLN A 134 16.74 -17.28 -11.97
N GLY A 135 17.47 -17.87 -12.91
CA GLY A 135 17.72 -17.28 -14.24
C GLY A 135 16.44 -17.02 -15.02
N ASN A 136 15.48 -17.96 -14.98
CA ASN A 136 14.17 -17.83 -15.61
C ASN A 136 13.32 -16.74 -14.95
N ILE A 137 13.32 -16.65 -13.61
CA ILE A 137 12.64 -15.58 -12.86
C ILE A 137 13.22 -14.22 -13.23
N MET A 138 14.54 -14.08 -13.26
CA MET A 138 15.19 -12.83 -13.65
C MET A 138 14.85 -12.41 -15.09
N ARG A 139 14.66 -13.38 -15.99
CA ARG A 139 14.23 -13.11 -17.37
C ARG A 139 12.80 -12.55 -17.42
N LEU A 140 11.87 -13.11 -16.65
CA LEU A 140 10.50 -12.59 -16.52
C LEU A 140 10.49 -11.16 -15.96
N LEU A 141 11.27 -10.90 -14.90
CA LEU A 141 11.40 -9.56 -14.31
C LEU A 141 11.93 -8.52 -15.30
N LYS A 142 12.93 -8.89 -16.14
CA LYS A 142 13.50 -7.99 -17.17
C LYS A 142 12.50 -7.57 -18.25
N VAL A 143 11.49 -8.38 -18.53
CA VAL A 143 10.41 -8.03 -19.49
C VAL A 143 9.17 -7.43 -18.80
N GLY A 144 9.29 -7.02 -17.53
CA GLY A 144 8.24 -6.33 -16.79
C GLY A 144 7.18 -7.24 -16.18
N ILE A 145 7.36 -8.56 -16.20
CA ILE A 145 6.46 -9.50 -15.52
C ILE A 145 6.86 -9.55 -14.04
N ARG A 146 5.89 -9.29 -13.15
CA ARG A 146 6.12 -9.33 -11.71
C ARG A 146 6.18 -10.77 -11.23
N VAL A 147 7.12 -11.06 -10.32
CA VAL A 147 7.25 -12.37 -9.68
C VAL A 147 7.24 -12.16 -8.18
N MET A 148 6.25 -12.76 -7.53
CA MET A 148 6.11 -12.68 -6.08
C MET A 148 7.12 -13.59 -5.40
N GLN A 149 7.71 -13.14 -4.28
CA GLN A 149 8.61 -13.97 -3.51
C GLN A 149 7.80 -15.06 -2.78
N PRO A 150 8.18 -16.34 -2.89
CA PRO A 150 7.54 -17.38 -2.13
C PRO A 150 7.82 -17.22 -0.63
N SER A 151 6.87 -17.65 0.19
CA SER A 151 7.02 -17.66 1.65
C SER A 151 7.96 -18.77 2.10
N SER A 152 8.56 -18.58 3.29
CA SER A 152 9.32 -19.61 3.99
C SER A 152 8.43 -20.39 4.96
N GLY A 153 8.72 -21.66 5.18
CA GLY A 153 7.98 -22.50 6.12
C GLY A 153 8.12 -23.99 5.82
N VAL A 154 7.30 -24.78 6.47
CA VAL A 154 7.24 -26.23 6.21
C VAL A 154 6.55 -26.45 4.86
N LEU A 155 7.21 -27.16 3.97
CA LEU A 155 6.73 -27.55 2.66
C LEU A 155 5.98 -28.90 2.73
N ALA A 156 5.23 -29.24 1.69
CA ALA A 156 4.47 -30.48 1.62
C ALA A 156 5.33 -31.75 1.64
N CYS A 157 6.62 -31.63 1.29
CA CYS A 157 7.60 -32.72 1.42
C CYS A 157 8.21 -32.85 2.81
N GLY A 158 7.85 -32.01 3.76
CA GLY A 158 8.40 -31.97 5.13
C GLY A 158 9.64 -31.09 5.31
N ASP A 159 10.25 -30.61 4.22
CA ASP A 159 11.38 -29.69 4.27
C ASP A 159 10.97 -28.32 4.81
N VAL A 160 11.88 -27.64 5.49
CA VAL A 160 11.70 -26.25 5.94
C VAL A 160 12.56 -25.36 5.06
N GLY A 161 11.92 -24.40 4.39
CA GLY A 161 12.64 -23.47 3.53
C GLY A 161 11.72 -22.56 2.72
N VAL A 162 12.33 -21.82 1.80
CA VAL A 162 11.63 -20.94 0.84
C VAL A 162 11.05 -21.76 -0.31
N GLY A 163 9.83 -21.43 -0.74
CA GLY A 163 9.18 -22.14 -1.86
C GLY A 163 7.69 -22.34 -1.70
N LYS A 164 7.15 -21.99 -0.52
CA LYS A 164 5.72 -22.05 -0.22
C LYS A 164 4.99 -20.91 -0.95
N MET A 165 3.88 -21.24 -1.63
CA MET A 165 3.00 -20.22 -2.18
C MET A 165 2.57 -19.25 -1.06
N PRO A 166 2.71 -17.93 -1.24
CA PRO A 166 2.17 -16.94 -0.32
C PRO A 166 0.68 -17.16 -0.04
N GLU A 167 0.21 -16.68 1.09
CA GLU A 167 -1.22 -16.81 1.40
C GLU A 167 -2.07 -16.01 0.41
N PRO A 168 -3.30 -16.46 0.12
CA PRO A 168 -4.18 -15.83 -0.88
C PRO A 168 -4.38 -14.33 -0.63
N GLU A 169 -4.37 -13.91 0.65
CA GLU A 169 -4.50 -12.51 1.06
C GLU A 169 -3.35 -11.65 0.57
N ALA A 170 -2.12 -12.16 0.61
CA ALA A 170 -0.95 -11.44 0.09
C ALA A 170 -1.00 -11.29 -1.43
N ILE A 171 -1.44 -12.35 -2.15
CA ILE A 171 -1.59 -12.31 -3.62
C ILE A 171 -2.70 -11.32 -4.00
N TRP A 172 -3.79 -11.34 -3.25
CA TRP A 172 -4.89 -10.41 -3.40
C TRP A 172 -4.45 -8.94 -3.25
N GLU A 173 -3.66 -8.61 -2.23
CA GLU A 173 -3.13 -7.27 -2.03
C GLU A 173 -2.27 -6.80 -3.22
N GLU A 174 -1.48 -7.70 -3.83
CA GLU A 174 -0.72 -7.40 -5.05
C GLU A 174 -1.63 -7.05 -6.24
N ILE A 175 -2.70 -7.81 -6.43
CA ILE A 175 -3.69 -7.55 -7.49
C ILE A 175 -4.39 -6.21 -7.26
N LEU A 176 -4.78 -5.92 -6.01
CA LEU A 176 -5.38 -4.64 -5.66
C LEU A 176 -4.41 -3.47 -5.87
N PHE A 177 -3.15 -3.66 -5.47
CA PHE A 177 -2.13 -2.64 -5.68
C PHE A 177 -2.03 -2.26 -7.16
N ASP A 178 -2.07 -3.23 -8.07
CA ASP A 178 -1.93 -2.94 -9.51
C ASP A 178 -3.22 -2.43 -10.16
N LEU A 179 -4.38 -2.97 -9.77
CA LEU A 179 -5.61 -2.88 -10.55
C LEU A 179 -6.70 -1.99 -9.95
N ALA A 180 -6.74 -1.87 -8.61
CA ALA A 180 -7.93 -1.32 -7.95
C ALA A 180 -8.11 0.19 -8.13
N TYR A 181 -7.01 0.93 -8.35
CA TYR A 181 -7.04 2.40 -8.38
C TYR A 181 -6.21 2.97 -9.53
N ALA A 182 -6.68 4.10 -10.06
CA ALA A 182 -5.93 4.87 -11.04
C ALA A 182 -4.56 5.29 -10.48
N LYS A 183 -3.51 5.20 -11.29
CA LYS A 183 -2.13 5.58 -10.91
C LYS A 183 -1.89 7.08 -11.09
N ASP A 184 -2.80 7.89 -10.59
CA ASP A 184 -2.87 9.33 -10.81
C ASP A 184 -1.88 10.16 -9.95
N LEU A 185 -1.14 9.50 -9.05
CA LEU A 185 -0.02 10.06 -8.31
C LEU A 185 1.35 9.55 -8.82
N THR A 186 1.39 8.94 -10.01
CA THR A 186 2.65 8.49 -10.62
C THR A 186 3.63 9.66 -10.76
N GLY A 187 4.88 9.45 -10.36
CA GLY A 187 5.93 10.47 -10.36
C GLY A 187 5.88 11.43 -9.16
N LYS A 188 4.84 11.38 -8.33
CA LYS A 188 4.73 12.19 -7.10
C LYS A 188 5.43 11.50 -5.93
N LYS A 189 6.06 12.29 -5.06
CA LYS A 189 6.72 11.87 -3.84
C LYS A 189 5.89 12.28 -2.64
N VAL A 190 5.50 11.30 -1.83
CA VAL A 190 4.62 11.49 -0.68
C VAL A 190 5.39 11.13 0.59
N LEU A 191 5.45 12.07 1.54
CA LEU A 191 6.02 11.88 2.86
C LEU A 191 4.89 11.78 3.88
N VAL A 192 4.87 10.69 4.64
CA VAL A 192 3.86 10.46 5.69
C VAL A 192 4.55 10.21 7.02
N THR A 193 4.03 10.79 8.10
CA THR A 193 4.42 10.41 9.46
C THR A 193 3.32 9.64 10.14
N ALA A 194 3.67 8.62 10.93
CA ALA A 194 2.70 7.75 11.62
C ALA A 194 3.16 7.38 13.04
N GLY A 195 2.25 6.79 13.82
CA GLY A 195 2.52 6.30 15.16
C GLY A 195 2.62 7.41 16.19
N ALA A 196 3.03 7.02 17.40
CA ALA A 196 3.40 7.93 18.46
C ALA A 196 4.92 7.93 18.64
N THR A 197 5.49 9.06 19.02
CA THR A 197 6.86 9.10 19.55
C THR A 197 6.88 8.63 21.00
N GLN A 198 8.01 8.13 21.44
CA GLN A 198 8.27 7.68 22.81
C GLN A 198 9.46 8.44 23.35
N GLU A 199 9.22 9.19 24.43
CA GLU A 199 10.24 10.00 25.09
C GLU A 199 10.69 9.27 26.37
N ALA A 200 11.88 8.70 26.34
CA ALA A 200 12.36 7.85 27.43
C ALA A 200 12.57 8.62 28.73
N ILE A 201 12.09 8.05 29.84
CA ILE A 201 12.38 8.48 31.22
C ILE A 201 13.61 7.70 31.72
N ASP A 202 13.61 6.40 31.44
CA ASP A 202 14.68 5.45 31.73
C ASP A 202 14.60 4.27 30.71
N PRO A 203 15.48 3.26 30.75
CA PRO A 203 15.43 2.14 29.79
C PRO A 203 14.12 1.33 29.77
N VAL A 204 13.23 1.54 30.75
CA VAL A 204 12.00 0.74 30.91
C VAL A 204 10.75 1.56 30.69
N ARG A 205 10.77 2.87 31.02
CA ARG A 205 9.59 3.76 31.01
C ARG A 205 9.77 4.93 30.06
N TYR A 206 8.66 5.33 29.42
CA TYR A 206 8.63 6.43 28.48
C TYR A 206 7.28 7.16 28.54
N ILE A 207 7.27 8.40 28.09
CA ILE A 207 6.08 9.21 27.84
C ILE A 207 5.71 9.03 26.38
N THR A 208 4.43 8.83 26.09
CA THR A 208 3.91 8.68 24.73
C THR A 208 2.48 9.13 24.61
N ASN A 209 1.99 9.32 23.39
CA ASN A 209 0.60 9.61 23.07
C ASN A 209 -0.15 8.34 22.70
N HIS A 210 -1.47 8.32 22.94
CA HIS A 210 -2.34 7.26 22.43
C HIS A 210 -2.46 7.37 20.90
N SER A 211 -1.67 6.61 20.18
CA SER A 211 -1.79 6.52 18.72
C SER A 211 -1.39 5.13 18.24
N SER A 212 -2.23 4.53 17.41
CA SER A 212 -1.96 3.23 16.78
C SER A 212 -1.18 3.33 15.46
N GLY A 213 -1.02 4.52 14.90
CA GLY A 213 -0.40 4.74 13.60
C GLY A 213 -1.30 4.41 12.38
N ARG A 214 -2.46 3.79 12.57
CA ARG A 214 -3.33 3.28 11.49
C ARG A 214 -3.68 4.31 10.43
N MET A 215 -3.93 5.59 10.79
CA MET A 215 -4.28 6.61 9.81
C MET A 215 -3.10 6.97 8.89
N GLY A 216 -1.90 7.11 9.44
CA GLY A 216 -0.68 7.33 8.66
C GLY A 216 -0.36 6.14 7.75
N TYR A 217 -0.52 4.91 8.24
CA TYR A 217 -0.39 3.72 7.42
C TYR A 217 -1.43 3.66 6.30
N ALA A 218 -2.69 4.02 6.58
CA ALA A 218 -3.72 4.08 5.55
C ALA A 218 -3.40 5.11 4.46
N LEU A 219 -2.88 6.30 4.82
CA LEU A 219 -2.43 7.32 3.88
C LEU A 219 -1.26 6.82 3.02
N ALA A 220 -0.27 6.20 3.66
CA ALA A 220 0.89 5.65 2.95
C ALA A 220 0.46 4.55 1.96
N LYS A 221 -0.42 3.63 2.39
CA LYS A 221 -0.98 2.57 1.54
C LYS A 221 -1.79 3.15 0.37
N ALA A 222 -2.68 4.10 0.64
CA ALA A 222 -3.53 4.72 -0.38
C ALA A 222 -2.69 5.49 -1.42
N ALA A 223 -1.68 6.24 -0.98
CA ALA A 223 -0.78 6.95 -1.87
C ALA A 223 0.04 5.99 -2.76
N ALA A 224 0.57 4.89 -2.18
CA ALA A 224 1.27 3.86 -2.93
C ALA A 224 0.36 3.17 -3.96
N TYR A 225 -0.89 2.86 -3.59
CA TYR A 225 -1.89 2.28 -4.51
C TYR A 225 -2.22 3.21 -5.70
N ARG A 226 -2.08 4.52 -5.52
CA ARG A 226 -2.24 5.53 -6.56
C ARG A 226 -0.94 5.82 -7.34
N GLY A 227 0.13 5.05 -7.11
CA GLY A 227 1.38 5.11 -7.87
C GLY A 227 2.41 6.11 -7.36
N ALA A 228 2.22 6.70 -6.18
CA ALA A 228 3.20 7.60 -5.58
C ALA A 228 4.44 6.86 -5.07
N GLN A 229 5.58 7.54 -5.05
CA GLN A 229 6.77 7.13 -4.30
C GLN A 229 6.59 7.57 -2.85
N VAL A 230 6.34 6.60 -1.95
CA VAL A 230 5.99 6.90 -0.56
C VAL A 230 7.16 6.66 0.38
N THR A 231 7.44 7.65 1.22
CA THR A 231 8.30 7.53 2.41
C THR A 231 7.42 7.64 3.65
N LEU A 232 7.41 6.60 4.47
CA LEU A 232 6.72 6.55 5.76
C LEU A 232 7.74 6.63 6.89
N ILE A 233 7.64 7.67 7.72
CA ILE A 233 8.41 7.80 8.96
C ILE A 233 7.47 7.43 10.10
N THR A 234 7.77 6.35 10.83
CA THR A 234 6.84 5.83 11.82
C THR A 234 7.50 5.60 13.17
N GLY A 235 6.81 6.00 14.23
CA GLY A 235 7.09 5.51 15.57
C GLY A 235 6.80 4.01 15.68
N LYS A 236 7.06 3.44 16.85
CA LYS A 236 6.85 2.03 17.12
C LYS A 236 5.36 1.67 17.02
N THR A 237 5.00 0.73 16.17
CA THR A 237 3.63 0.22 16.01
C THR A 237 3.63 -1.29 15.90
N SER A 238 2.46 -1.92 16.09
CA SER A 238 2.22 -3.34 15.81
C SER A 238 1.69 -3.60 14.40
N LEU A 239 1.71 -2.58 13.54
CA LEU A 239 1.21 -2.71 12.16
C LEU A 239 2.27 -3.34 11.28
N GLU A 240 1.82 -4.23 10.38
CA GLU A 240 2.71 -4.85 9.40
C GLU A 240 3.26 -3.81 8.41
N PRO A 241 4.50 -4.00 7.94
CA PRO A 241 5.07 -3.15 6.90
C PRO A 241 4.19 -3.12 5.64
N ILE A 242 4.06 -1.96 5.03
CA ILE A 242 3.30 -1.81 3.79
C ILE A 242 4.25 -2.11 2.62
N PRO A 243 3.94 -3.10 1.75
CA PRO A 243 4.71 -3.34 0.53
C PRO A 243 4.86 -2.06 -0.31
N TYR A 244 6.00 -1.88 -0.98
CA TYR A 244 6.31 -0.74 -1.88
C TYR A 244 6.39 0.63 -1.20
N VAL A 245 6.30 0.71 0.13
CA VAL A 245 6.49 1.92 0.92
C VAL A 245 7.87 1.89 1.56
N ASN A 246 8.67 2.94 1.33
CA ASN A 246 9.95 3.09 2.02
C ASN A 246 9.68 3.53 3.47
N THR A 247 9.90 2.62 4.42
CA THR A 247 9.58 2.86 5.83
C THR A 247 10.84 3.07 6.66
N THR A 248 10.89 4.19 7.38
CA THR A 248 11.91 4.49 8.39
C THR A 248 11.28 4.45 9.77
N GLN A 249 11.77 3.59 10.62
CA GLN A 249 11.35 3.50 12.02
C GLN A 249 12.16 4.49 12.86
N ILE A 250 11.46 5.20 13.75
CA ILE A 250 12.04 6.13 14.74
C ILE A 250 11.45 5.84 16.14
N THR A 251 12.04 6.43 17.16
CA THR A 251 11.56 6.32 18.53
C THR A 251 11.13 7.67 19.09
N THR A 252 11.98 8.70 18.97
CA THR A 252 11.78 9.99 19.63
C THR A 252 11.21 11.06 18.68
N SER A 253 10.69 12.14 19.27
CA SER A 253 10.27 13.33 18.53
C SER A 253 11.45 14.00 17.79
N ALA A 254 12.63 13.95 18.37
CA ALA A 254 13.85 14.50 17.76
C ALA A 254 14.23 13.71 16.49
N GLU A 255 14.28 12.38 16.55
CA GLU A 255 14.53 11.52 15.40
C GLU A 255 13.47 11.71 14.31
N MET A 256 12.19 11.83 14.69
CA MET A 256 11.12 12.10 13.71
C MET A 256 11.33 13.47 13.03
N CYS A 257 11.72 14.48 13.77
CA CYS A 257 12.02 15.80 13.22
C CYS A 257 13.17 15.74 12.20
N GLU A 258 14.26 15.10 12.56
CA GLU A 258 15.44 14.94 11.70
C GLU A 258 15.09 14.22 10.38
N GLU A 259 14.42 13.06 10.47
CA GLU A 259 14.04 12.29 9.28
C GLU A 259 13.00 13.03 8.42
N VAL A 260 12.06 13.76 9.02
CA VAL A 260 11.12 14.59 8.25
C VAL A 260 11.86 15.69 7.49
N LEU A 261 12.76 16.41 8.14
CA LEU A 261 13.51 17.51 7.50
C LEU A 261 14.44 17.00 6.37
N LYS A 262 15.01 15.82 6.51
CA LYS A 262 15.84 15.15 5.50
C LYS A 262 15.06 14.79 4.23
N HIS A 263 13.80 14.34 4.38
CA HIS A 263 12.97 13.89 3.27
C HIS A 263 12.05 14.98 2.69
N ALA A 264 11.63 15.96 3.49
CA ALA A 264 10.71 17.01 3.09
C ALA A 264 11.13 17.80 1.82
N PRO A 265 12.41 18.17 1.60
CA PRO A 265 12.78 18.92 0.40
C PRO A 265 12.52 18.19 -0.93
N LYS A 266 12.34 16.88 -0.89
CA LYS A 266 12.08 16.03 -2.07
C LYS A 266 10.60 15.66 -2.24
N ALA A 267 9.76 15.92 -1.25
CA ALA A 267 8.35 15.54 -1.24
C ALA A 267 7.48 16.56 -1.98
N ASP A 268 6.47 16.09 -2.71
CA ASP A 268 5.40 16.91 -3.28
C ASP A 268 4.26 17.11 -2.26
N TYR A 269 3.96 16.04 -1.51
CA TYR A 269 2.91 16.01 -0.49
C TYR A 269 3.48 15.54 0.84
N ILE A 270 3.13 16.23 1.92
CA ILE A 270 3.60 15.91 3.28
C ILE A 270 2.39 15.78 4.20
N PHE A 271 2.18 14.60 4.77
CA PHE A 271 1.08 14.28 5.69
C PHE A 271 1.62 14.04 7.10
N LYS A 272 1.36 14.95 8.01
CA LYS A 272 1.79 14.91 9.40
C LYS A 272 0.73 14.25 10.29
N ALA A 273 0.59 12.90 10.17
CA ALA A 273 -0.43 12.14 10.90
C ALA A 273 0.09 11.49 12.20
N ALA A 274 1.38 11.60 12.50
CA ALA A 274 1.96 11.11 13.74
C ALA A 274 1.50 11.93 14.95
N ALA A 275 1.29 11.26 16.08
CA ALA A 275 1.09 11.88 17.40
C ALA A 275 2.48 12.09 18.05
N VAL A 276 3.09 13.23 17.74
CA VAL A 276 4.39 13.62 18.28
C VAL A 276 4.20 14.21 19.68
N SER A 277 5.06 13.82 20.62
CA SER A 277 5.06 14.36 21.99
C SER A 277 5.53 15.82 21.97
N ASP A 278 4.77 16.72 22.60
CA ASP A 278 5.13 18.15 22.75
C ASP A 278 6.20 18.37 23.81
N TYR A 279 6.42 17.39 24.67
CA TYR A 279 7.37 17.44 25.77
C TYR A 279 8.21 16.15 25.84
N THR A 280 9.49 16.32 26.25
CA THR A 280 10.43 15.23 26.53
C THR A 280 11.09 15.46 27.88
N PRO A 281 11.50 14.43 28.65
CA PRO A 281 12.27 14.61 29.87
C PRO A 281 13.52 15.46 29.63
N VAL A 282 13.82 16.36 30.56
CA VAL A 282 15.07 17.15 30.53
C VAL A 282 16.28 16.24 30.70
N TYR A 283 16.11 15.22 31.54
CA TYR A 283 17.11 14.21 31.85
C TYR A 283 16.53 12.80 31.67
N THR A 284 17.25 11.95 30.95
CA THR A 284 16.94 10.51 30.79
C THR A 284 17.94 9.72 31.61
N SER A 285 17.48 8.83 32.48
CA SER A 285 18.35 7.98 33.25
C SER A 285 18.86 6.80 32.43
N ASP A 286 20.15 6.50 32.51
CA ASP A 286 20.76 5.33 31.85
C ASP A 286 20.39 4.00 32.57
N GLU A 287 19.96 4.09 33.83
CA GLU A 287 19.52 2.94 34.61
C GLU A 287 18.05 3.07 35.01
N LYS A 288 17.41 1.90 35.23
CA LYS A 288 16.04 1.87 35.76
C LYS A 288 15.96 2.59 37.10
N ILE A 289 15.18 3.68 37.16
CA ILE A 289 14.95 4.42 38.40
C ILE A 289 14.26 3.51 39.43
N LYS A 290 14.91 3.23 40.54
CA LYS A 290 14.37 2.40 41.63
C LYS A 290 13.23 3.14 42.32
N LYS A 291 12.22 2.39 42.77
CA LYS A 291 11.13 2.91 43.59
C LYS A 291 11.71 3.49 44.88
N GLN A 292 11.33 4.71 45.19
CA GLN A 292 11.65 5.40 46.43
C GLN A 292 10.35 5.72 47.17
N ASP A 293 10.43 5.99 48.47
CA ASP A 293 9.27 6.49 49.19
C ASP A 293 8.97 7.89 48.78
N GLY A 294 7.67 8.17 48.44
CA GLY A 294 7.19 9.45 48.02
C GLY A 294 6.87 9.55 46.51
N ASN A 295 6.61 10.77 46.04
CA ASN A 295 6.26 11.08 44.67
C ASN A 295 7.53 11.22 43.80
N MET A 296 7.47 10.74 42.56
CA MET A 296 8.50 10.99 41.55
C MET A 296 8.11 12.22 40.72
N LEU A 297 9.02 13.18 40.63
CA LEU A 297 8.88 14.35 39.78
C LEU A 297 9.76 14.17 38.53
N ILE A 298 9.18 14.47 37.36
CA ILE A 298 9.90 14.44 36.08
C ILE A 298 9.82 15.84 35.49
N GLU A 299 10.98 16.47 35.34
CA GLU A 299 11.07 17.74 34.66
C GLU A 299 11.02 17.54 33.15
N LEU A 300 10.13 18.29 32.48
CA LEU A 300 9.89 18.19 31.05
C LEU A 300 10.29 19.47 30.34
N ARG A 301 10.91 19.34 29.18
CA ARG A 301 11.19 20.43 28.23
C ARG A 301 10.39 20.27 26.94
N ARG A 302 10.11 21.36 26.26
CA ARG A 302 9.44 21.32 24.95
C ARG A 302 10.29 20.64 23.90
N THR A 303 9.64 19.87 23.04
CA THR A 303 10.24 19.28 21.83
C THR A 303 10.23 20.29 20.68
N SER A 304 10.98 19.99 19.62
CA SER A 304 10.99 20.80 18.41
C SER A 304 9.66 20.68 17.66
N ASP A 305 9.12 21.83 17.25
CA ASP A 305 7.90 21.88 16.46
C ASP A 305 8.19 21.58 14.99
N ILE A 306 7.96 20.33 14.59
CA ILE A 306 8.26 19.86 13.23
C ILE A 306 7.56 20.69 12.14
N LEU A 307 6.32 21.14 12.36
CA LEU A 307 5.60 21.98 11.40
C LEU A 307 6.21 23.38 11.29
N ALA A 308 6.71 23.95 12.39
CA ALA A 308 7.42 25.21 12.36
C ALA A 308 8.75 25.09 11.61
N GLU A 309 9.50 24.00 11.80
CA GLU A 309 10.72 23.74 11.04
C GLU A 309 10.43 23.49 9.55
N LEU A 310 9.39 22.71 9.22
CA LEU A 310 8.97 22.51 7.82
C LEU A 310 8.62 23.83 7.13
N LYS A 311 7.95 24.75 7.83
CA LYS A 311 7.60 26.08 7.27
C LYS A 311 8.83 26.86 6.79
N LYS A 312 9.99 26.67 7.42
CA LYS A 312 11.24 27.38 7.05
C LYS A 312 11.85 26.85 5.74
N ILE A 313 11.62 25.56 5.42
CA ILE A 313 12.28 24.88 4.29
C ILE A 313 11.31 24.47 3.18
N ARG A 314 10.00 24.72 3.35
CA ARG A 314 8.99 24.29 2.35
C ARG A 314 9.19 24.99 1.01
N LYS A 315 8.93 24.26 -0.06
CA LYS A 315 8.90 24.79 -1.43
C LYS A 315 7.49 25.28 -1.79
N PRO A 316 7.36 26.25 -2.72
CA PRO A 316 6.05 26.82 -3.08
C PRO A 316 5.01 25.81 -3.57
N ASN A 317 5.44 24.73 -4.23
CA ASN A 317 4.59 23.71 -4.82
C ASN A 317 4.30 22.52 -3.90
N GLN A 318 4.76 22.54 -2.66
CA GLN A 318 4.50 21.49 -1.69
C GLN A 318 3.16 21.68 -1.00
N ILE A 319 2.40 20.59 -0.85
CA ILE A 319 1.16 20.56 -0.07
C ILE A 319 1.45 19.89 1.27
N ILE A 320 1.19 20.62 2.35
CA ILE A 320 1.39 20.15 3.72
C ILE A 320 0.04 19.98 4.40
N CYS A 321 -0.27 18.75 4.81
CA CYS A 321 -1.45 18.38 5.56
C CYS A 321 -1.09 18.06 7.02
N GLY A 322 -1.73 18.76 7.95
CA GLY A 322 -1.66 18.46 9.37
C GLY A 322 -2.87 17.65 9.85
N PHE A 323 -2.76 17.13 11.06
CA PHE A 323 -3.87 16.50 11.76
C PHE A 323 -4.12 17.22 13.09
N SER A 324 -5.37 17.34 13.44
CA SER A 324 -5.83 17.94 14.69
C SER A 324 -6.83 17.00 15.33
N MET A 325 -6.70 16.85 16.63
CA MET A 325 -7.61 16.06 17.44
C MET A 325 -7.95 16.88 18.68
N GLU A 326 -9.17 17.33 18.74
CA GLU A 326 -9.65 18.27 19.75
C GLU A 326 -10.88 17.71 20.47
N THR A 327 -11.03 18.08 21.72
CA THR A 327 -12.20 17.72 22.53
C THR A 327 -13.26 18.84 22.58
N GLN A 328 -12.87 20.07 22.25
CA GLN A 328 -13.74 21.27 22.25
C GLN A 328 -13.35 22.20 21.11
N ASN A 329 -14.33 22.93 20.56
CA ASN A 329 -14.12 23.94 19.51
C ASN A 329 -13.25 23.43 18.34
N LEU A 330 -13.55 22.19 17.86
CA LEU A 330 -12.75 21.45 16.88
C LEU A 330 -12.41 22.28 15.63
N LEU A 331 -13.41 22.92 15.03
CA LEU A 331 -13.22 23.66 13.75
C LEU A 331 -12.40 24.94 13.98
N GLU A 332 -12.72 25.71 15.00
CA GLU A 332 -12.02 26.97 15.31
C GLU A 332 -10.54 26.74 15.65
N ASN A 333 -10.27 25.77 16.55
CA ASN A 333 -8.91 25.40 16.92
C ASN A 333 -8.11 24.87 15.72
N SER A 334 -8.75 24.08 14.86
CA SER A 334 -8.11 23.52 13.66
C SER A 334 -7.81 24.62 12.62
N ARG A 335 -8.70 25.60 12.41
CA ARG A 335 -8.46 26.77 11.56
C ARG A 335 -7.28 27.62 12.07
N SER A 336 -7.28 27.94 13.36
CA SER A 336 -6.17 28.66 14.00
C SER A 336 -4.83 27.92 13.82
N LYS A 337 -4.84 26.59 13.96
CA LYS A 337 -3.66 25.76 13.73
C LYS A 337 -3.21 25.77 12.27
N LEU A 338 -4.15 25.68 11.31
CA LEU A 338 -3.87 25.75 9.87
C LEU A 338 -3.13 27.05 9.52
N GLU A 339 -3.63 28.19 9.95
CA GLU A 339 -3.04 29.51 9.67
C GLU A 339 -1.69 29.69 10.37
N ARG A 340 -1.63 29.45 11.67
CA ARG A 340 -0.43 29.63 12.49
C ARG A 340 0.73 28.77 12.01
N LYS A 341 0.46 27.51 11.61
CA LYS A 341 1.48 26.57 11.12
C LYS A 341 1.74 26.68 9.62
N GLY A 342 0.97 27.49 8.89
CA GLY A 342 1.12 27.68 7.45
C GLY A 342 0.85 26.40 6.66
N LEU A 343 -0.16 25.65 7.05
CA LEU A 343 -0.60 24.44 6.37
C LEU A 343 -1.49 24.78 5.17
N ASP A 344 -1.59 23.88 4.21
CA ASP A 344 -2.51 24.00 3.08
C ASP A 344 -3.85 23.36 3.40
N MET A 345 -3.83 22.32 4.23
CA MET A 345 -5.00 21.65 4.75
C MET A 345 -4.75 21.01 6.11
N ILE A 346 -5.82 20.81 6.86
CA ILE A 346 -5.80 20.13 8.16
C ILE A 346 -6.99 19.17 8.25
N CYS A 347 -6.73 17.98 8.76
CA CYS A 347 -7.73 16.96 9.03
C CYS A 347 -8.10 17.02 10.50
N ALA A 348 -9.30 17.51 10.79
CA ALA A 348 -9.85 17.64 12.14
C ALA A 348 -10.66 16.39 12.49
N ASN A 349 -10.31 15.73 13.61
CA ASN A 349 -10.98 14.53 14.09
C ASN A 349 -11.57 14.77 15.49
N SER A 350 -12.86 14.48 15.66
CA SER A 350 -13.57 14.60 16.93
C SER A 350 -13.31 13.37 17.81
N LEU A 351 -12.91 13.60 19.07
CA LEU A 351 -12.81 12.51 20.07
C LEU A 351 -14.15 12.12 20.70
N LYS A 352 -15.19 12.93 20.48
CA LYS A 352 -16.50 12.74 21.14
C LYS A 352 -17.44 11.82 20.37
N GLU A 353 -17.15 11.54 19.09
CA GLU A 353 -18.01 10.72 18.24
C GLU A 353 -17.62 9.26 18.28
N GLU A 354 -18.62 8.39 18.47
CA GLU A 354 -18.43 6.95 18.50
C GLU A 354 -17.95 6.46 17.12
N GLY A 355 -16.74 5.86 17.07
CA GLY A 355 -16.09 5.40 15.85
C GLY A 355 -15.01 6.35 15.29
N ALA A 356 -14.77 7.50 15.93
CA ALA A 356 -13.73 8.48 15.53
C ALA A 356 -12.37 8.30 16.25
N GLY A 357 -12.22 7.30 17.13
CA GLY A 357 -11.07 7.15 18.03
C GLY A 357 -9.80 6.55 17.42
N PHE A 358 -8.70 6.55 18.20
CA PHE A 358 -7.37 6.07 17.80
C PHE A 358 -7.30 4.56 17.44
N GLY A 359 -8.10 3.72 18.10
CA GLY A 359 -8.01 2.26 18.01
C GLY A 359 -8.90 1.60 16.96
N GLY A 360 -9.93 2.29 16.45
CA GLY A 360 -10.90 1.74 15.50
C GLY A 360 -10.42 1.72 14.05
N ASP A 361 -11.15 1.00 13.20
CA ASP A 361 -10.88 0.92 11.75
C ASP A 361 -11.61 2.01 10.96
N THR A 362 -12.52 2.75 11.60
CA THR A 362 -13.27 3.87 11.02
C THR A 362 -12.73 5.22 11.51
N ASN A 363 -13.11 6.27 10.79
CA ASN A 363 -12.81 7.66 11.17
C ASN A 363 -13.96 8.58 10.73
N ILE A 364 -14.11 9.71 11.43
CA ILE A 364 -15.00 10.82 11.08
C ILE A 364 -14.11 12.06 11.07
N VAL A 365 -13.85 12.60 9.88
CA VAL A 365 -12.88 13.68 9.69
C VAL A 365 -13.52 14.82 8.92
N THR A 366 -13.27 16.05 9.36
CA THR A 366 -13.50 17.26 8.58
C THR A 366 -12.17 17.73 7.98
N ILE A 367 -12.10 17.82 6.66
CA ILE A 367 -10.96 18.40 5.95
C ILE A 367 -11.19 19.91 5.85
N ILE A 368 -10.27 20.69 6.39
CA ILE A 368 -10.33 22.15 6.40
C ILE A 368 -9.16 22.66 5.53
N THR A 369 -9.49 23.53 4.59
CA THR A 369 -8.51 24.29 3.78
C THR A 369 -8.66 25.78 4.06
N LYS A 370 -7.89 26.62 3.38
CA LYS A 370 -8.09 28.08 3.46
C LYS A 370 -9.40 28.54 2.84
N GLU A 371 -9.92 27.77 1.86
CA GLU A 371 -11.07 28.16 1.05
C GLU A 371 -12.38 27.51 1.53
N ASP A 372 -12.30 26.26 1.99
CA ASP A 372 -13.49 25.45 2.28
C ASP A 372 -13.30 24.45 3.42
N GLU A 373 -14.43 23.87 3.83
CA GLU A 373 -14.51 22.73 4.75
C GLU A 373 -15.27 21.60 4.06
N THR A 374 -14.78 20.38 4.23
CA THR A 374 -15.42 19.17 3.71
C THR A 374 -15.54 18.16 4.83
N GLU A 375 -16.77 17.92 5.29
CA GLU A 375 -17.06 16.90 6.28
C GLU A 375 -17.14 15.53 5.58
N LEU A 376 -16.31 14.58 6.04
CA LEU A 376 -16.37 13.19 5.63
C LEU A 376 -17.22 12.44 6.66
N GLY A 377 -18.26 11.77 6.22
CA GLY A 377 -19.04 10.88 7.08
C GLY A 377 -18.16 9.78 7.70
N LYS A 378 -18.79 8.85 8.41
CA LYS A 378 -18.09 7.68 8.96
C LYS A 378 -17.56 6.79 7.84
N LEU A 379 -16.28 6.80 7.63
CA LEU A 379 -15.57 6.05 6.59
C LEU A 379 -14.54 5.11 7.20
N SER A 380 -14.10 4.10 6.43
CA SER A 380 -12.88 3.36 6.79
C SER A 380 -11.67 4.31 6.77
N LYS A 381 -10.62 3.99 7.53
CA LYS A 381 -9.38 4.79 7.50
C LYS A 381 -8.76 4.85 6.10
N PHE A 382 -8.92 3.79 5.31
CA PHE A 382 -8.44 3.76 3.94
C PHE A 382 -9.26 4.68 3.02
N ASP A 383 -10.59 4.66 3.09
CA ASP A 383 -11.45 5.55 2.30
C ASP A 383 -11.27 7.01 2.73
N THR A 384 -11.10 7.26 4.03
CA THR A 384 -10.71 8.58 4.56
C THR A 384 -9.38 9.04 3.97
N ALA A 385 -8.38 8.17 3.89
CA ALA A 385 -7.08 8.46 3.29
C ALA A 385 -7.21 8.78 1.79
N MET A 386 -8.06 8.06 1.05
CA MET A 386 -8.34 8.35 -0.35
C MET A 386 -8.93 9.75 -0.53
N ALA A 387 -9.94 10.13 0.26
CA ALA A 387 -10.56 11.45 0.21
C ALA A 387 -9.55 12.58 0.57
N ILE A 388 -8.69 12.36 1.55
CA ILE A 388 -7.62 13.30 1.91
C ILE A 388 -6.63 13.48 0.75
N LEU A 389 -6.24 12.40 0.08
CA LEU A 389 -5.36 12.45 -1.08
C LEU A 389 -6.00 13.17 -2.27
N ASP A 390 -7.31 12.96 -2.51
CA ASP A 390 -8.05 13.67 -3.56
C ASP A 390 -8.03 15.18 -3.31
N LYS A 391 -8.28 15.60 -2.09
CA LYS A 391 -8.24 17.02 -1.71
C LYS A 391 -6.83 17.60 -1.86
N ALA A 392 -5.80 16.88 -1.38
CA ALA A 392 -4.42 17.31 -1.50
C ALA A 392 -3.98 17.43 -2.98
N LYS A 393 -4.39 16.49 -3.83
CA LYS A 393 -4.14 16.54 -5.28
C LYS A 393 -4.77 17.78 -5.92
N THR A 394 -6.04 18.04 -5.64
CA THR A 394 -6.76 19.22 -6.16
C THR A 394 -6.06 20.53 -5.74
N LEU A 395 -5.61 20.64 -4.49
CA LEU A 395 -4.84 21.80 -4.02
C LEU A 395 -3.50 21.92 -4.76
N GLY A 396 -2.79 20.82 -4.97
CA GLY A 396 -1.52 20.81 -5.70
C GLY A 396 -1.66 21.23 -7.16
N GLU A 397 -2.73 20.83 -7.83
CA GLU A 397 -3.05 21.24 -9.21
C GLU A 397 -3.33 22.74 -9.29
N LYS A 398 -4.12 23.31 -8.37
CA LYS A 398 -4.38 24.75 -8.29
C LYS A 398 -3.11 25.56 -8.06
N THR A 399 -2.25 25.11 -7.14
CA THR A 399 -0.98 25.78 -6.82
C THR A 399 -0.04 25.81 -8.02
N ASN A 400 0.09 24.70 -8.74
CA ASN A 400 0.92 24.63 -9.95
C ASN A 400 0.37 25.53 -11.07
N TYR A 401 -0.96 25.65 -11.20
CA TYR A 401 -1.57 26.54 -12.20
C TYR A 401 -1.32 28.01 -11.89
N SER A 402 -1.43 28.41 -10.63
CA SER A 402 -1.13 29.78 -10.18
C SER A 402 0.36 30.13 -10.40
N LEU A 403 1.28 29.24 -10.07
CA LEU A 403 2.72 29.44 -10.29
C LEU A 403 3.07 29.52 -11.79
N ALA A 404 2.36 28.79 -12.64
CA ALA A 404 2.55 28.87 -14.10
C ALA A 404 1.99 30.16 -14.71
N SER A 405 0.90 30.72 -14.14
CA SER A 405 0.32 31.99 -14.60
C SER A 405 1.15 33.20 -14.18
N ASP A 406 1.95 33.09 -13.13
CA ASP A 406 2.84 34.16 -12.65
C ASP A 406 4.18 34.20 -13.42
N LEU A 407 4.49 33.19 -14.24
CA LEU A 407 5.60 33.20 -15.17
C LEU A 407 5.26 34.09 -16.37
N SER A 408 6.13 35.06 -16.68
CA SER A 408 5.89 36.02 -17.77
C SER A 408 5.65 35.31 -19.12
N PRO A 409 4.83 35.89 -20.03
CA PRO A 409 4.51 35.31 -21.34
C PRO A 409 5.73 34.96 -22.22
N ASP A 410 6.87 35.57 -21.97
CA ASP A 410 8.10 35.35 -22.73
C ASP A 410 8.81 34.03 -22.41
N LEU A 411 8.68 33.51 -21.19
CA LEU A 411 9.26 32.23 -20.79
C LEU A 411 8.44 31.04 -21.34
N CYS A 412 7.15 31.22 -21.54
CA CYS A 412 6.27 30.18 -22.14
C CYS A 412 6.54 29.94 -23.64
N ARG A 413 7.20 30.88 -24.34
CA ARG A 413 7.57 30.69 -25.76
C ARG A 413 8.88 29.92 -25.95
N GLN A 414 9.71 29.77 -24.90
CA GLN A 414 10.99 29.06 -24.97
C GLN A 414 10.86 27.57 -24.57
N LEU A 415 9.71 27.14 -24.05
CA LEU A 415 9.47 25.76 -23.59
C LEU A 415 8.46 25.00 -24.49
N ARG A 416 8.12 25.55 -25.69
CA ARG A 416 7.35 24.85 -26.72
C ARG A 416 8.24 24.29 -27.82
#